data_d985c482b65d55748092da97ca581649
#
_entry.id   d985c482b65d55748092da97ca581649
#
_cell.length_a   1.000
_cell.length_b   1.000
_cell.length_c   1.000
_cell.angle_alpha   90.00
_cell.angle_beta   90.00
_cell.angle_gamma   90.00
#
_symmetry.space_group_name_H-M   'P 1'
#
loop_
_entity.id
_entity.type
_entity.pdbx_description
1 polymer ?
#
loop_
_entity_poly.entity_id
_entity_poly.type
_entity_poly.pdbx_seq_one_letter_code
_entity_poly.pdbx_strand_id
1 'polypeptide(L)'
;IYPEIGAVFVNTTVEYPEIVRFVKGFDNVDIITPKMNYTNVIEKYGYPVISKEVSNYIHRVRSYEGCFEAYKQGLHLKPVEWIRENFSSVPFAFWKCMLGLSHKTADTFLQTGVLPQKARYYIPKQWQHLIDAPFKISDTCCYHLKKAPVKKYLKDTGCVNIVGTLAEESKLREYVWRKNGCNAFNSATPKSTPLSFWTSQDIMRYLQITKIPYCSIYGDIAEENGVLRFTGCQRTGCTGCLFGCQNDGEPNRLQQLKITHPKIYNYLFDKLNYKEVCDYIGLAY
;
A
#
# COMPACT_ATOMS: atom_id res chain seq x y z
N ILE A 1 20.27 7.32 -22.86
CA ILE A 1 19.69 8.12 -23.94
C ILE A 1 19.59 9.59 -23.53
N TYR A 2 19.26 9.88 -22.28
CA TYR A 2 19.15 11.23 -21.72
C TYR A 2 19.98 11.32 -20.44
N PRO A 3 21.31 11.42 -20.55
CA PRO A 3 22.22 11.43 -19.37
C PRO A 3 22.02 12.64 -18.46
N GLU A 4 21.40 13.70 -19.00
CA GLU A 4 21.04 14.92 -18.26
C GLU A 4 19.83 14.75 -17.32
N ILE A 5 19.05 13.69 -17.48
CA ILE A 5 17.91 13.41 -16.58
C ILE A 5 18.42 12.72 -15.33
N GLY A 6 18.43 13.45 -14.21
CA GLY A 6 18.76 12.89 -12.92
C GLY A 6 17.73 11.87 -12.44
N ALA A 7 18.18 10.87 -11.71
CA ALA A 7 17.31 9.88 -11.06
C ALA A 7 17.38 10.04 -9.54
N VAL A 8 16.29 9.69 -8.85
CA VAL A 8 16.24 9.69 -7.40
C VAL A 8 15.74 8.34 -6.88
N PHE A 9 16.46 7.77 -5.95
CA PHE A 9 16.07 6.55 -5.26
C PHE A 9 15.86 6.82 -3.77
N VAL A 10 14.72 6.39 -3.26
CA VAL A 10 14.45 6.46 -1.82
C VAL A 10 14.82 5.14 -1.17
N ASN A 11 15.93 5.11 -0.45
CA ASN A 11 16.28 3.96 0.37
C ASN A 11 15.44 3.96 1.65
N THR A 12 14.38 3.17 1.67
CA THR A 12 13.42 3.10 2.80
C THR A 12 13.96 2.32 4.00
N THR A 13 15.19 1.80 3.94
CA THR A 13 15.84 0.91 4.92
C THR A 13 15.28 -0.52 4.97
N VAL A 14 14.25 -0.81 4.17
CA VAL A 14 13.63 -2.14 4.03
C VAL A 14 13.46 -2.55 2.56
N GLU A 15 14.29 -2.00 1.69
CA GLU A 15 14.43 -2.50 0.32
C GLU A 15 15.30 -3.77 0.31
N TYR A 16 15.15 -4.59 -0.72
CA TYR A 16 16.04 -5.71 -0.94
C TYR A 16 17.49 -5.23 -1.15
N PRO A 17 18.49 -5.87 -0.52
CA PRO A 17 19.90 -5.46 -0.67
C PRO A 17 20.38 -5.41 -2.11
N GLU A 18 19.86 -6.30 -2.97
CA GLU A 18 20.12 -6.35 -4.41
C GLU A 18 19.69 -5.06 -5.10
N ILE A 19 18.49 -4.55 -4.78
CA ILE A 19 17.99 -3.28 -5.32
C ILE A 19 18.91 -2.13 -4.92
N VAL A 20 19.30 -2.06 -3.64
CA VAL A 20 20.20 -1.01 -3.15
C VAL A 20 21.57 -1.06 -3.84
N ARG A 21 22.12 -2.28 -4.01
CA ARG A 21 23.41 -2.48 -4.73
C ARG A 21 23.30 -2.10 -6.19
N PHE A 22 22.24 -2.54 -6.86
CA PHE A 22 21.98 -2.24 -8.26
C PHE A 22 21.89 -0.74 -8.51
N VAL A 23 21.14 -0.03 -7.69
CA VAL A 23 20.99 1.44 -7.81
C VAL A 23 22.31 2.18 -7.55
N LYS A 24 23.11 1.72 -6.59
CA LYS A 24 24.44 2.29 -6.31
C LYS A 24 25.45 2.11 -7.45
N GLY A 25 25.16 1.25 -8.42
CA GLY A 25 25.99 1.08 -9.62
C GLY A 25 25.76 2.15 -10.70
N PHE A 26 24.90 3.15 -10.45
CA PHE A 26 24.63 4.24 -11.39
C PHE A 26 25.11 5.58 -10.81
N ASP A 27 25.91 6.32 -11.56
CA ASP A 27 26.51 7.59 -11.09
C ASP A 27 25.50 8.75 -11.02
N ASN A 28 24.43 8.71 -11.82
CA ASN A 28 23.45 9.79 -11.94
C ASN A 28 22.20 9.59 -11.06
N VAL A 29 22.31 8.86 -9.96
CA VAL A 29 21.20 8.57 -9.05
C VAL A 29 21.43 9.18 -7.67
N ASP A 30 20.61 10.14 -7.31
CA ASP A 30 20.57 10.66 -5.94
C ASP A 30 19.90 9.66 -5.00
N ILE A 31 20.63 9.18 -4.00
CA ILE A 31 20.09 8.28 -2.98
C ILE A 31 19.69 9.09 -1.76
N ILE A 32 18.37 9.18 -1.53
CA ILE A 32 17.82 9.88 -0.38
C ILE A 32 17.24 8.90 0.64
N THR A 33 17.21 9.33 1.90
CA THR A 33 16.67 8.52 3.01
C THR A 33 15.50 9.23 3.68
N PRO A 34 14.49 8.48 4.20
CA PRO A 34 13.42 9.06 4.97
C PRO A 34 13.95 9.59 6.33
N LYS A 35 13.23 10.56 6.92
CA LYS A 35 13.54 11.08 8.27
C LYS A 35 13.40 10.03 9.37
N MET A 36 12.57 9.03 9.16
CA MET A 36 12.34 7.92 10.10
C MET A 36 12.65 6.61 9.38
N ASN A 37 13.34 5.68 10.05
CA ASN A 37 13.51 4.33 9.54
C ASN A 37 12.19 3.53 9.67
N TYR A 38 12.18 2.33 9.09
CA TYR A 38 10.99 1.48 9.08
C TYR A 38 10.51 1.12 10.48
N THR A 39 11.41 0.73 11.38
CA THR A 39 11.10 0.38 12.77
C THR A 39 10.35 1.51 13.47
N ASN A 40 10.91 2.72 13.45
CA ASN A 40 10.30 3.88 14.10
C ASN A 40 8.93 4.22 13.50
N VAL A 41 8.74 3.99 12.20
CA VAL A 41 7.43 4.20 11.55
C VAL A 41 6.41 3.17 12.02
N ILE A 42 6.79 1.89 12.11
CA ILE A 42 5.89 0.82 12.59
C ILE A 42 5.52 1.02 14.06
N GLU A 43 6.48 1.27 14.93
CA GLU A 43 6.25 1.53 16.36
C GLU A 43 5.34 2.74 16.59
N LYS A 44 5.56 3.81 15.84
CA LYS A 44 4.79 5.04 16.00
C LYS A 44 3.38 4.94 15.42
N TYR A 45 3.24 4.44 14.20
CA TYR A 45 2.01 4.51 13.42
C TYR A 45 1.30 3.18 13.25
N GLY A 46 2.01 2.06 13.31
CA GLY A 46 1.44 0.72 13.19
C GLY A 46 1.76 0.00 11.87
N TYR A 47 1.29 -1.24 11.80
CA TYR A 47 1.59 -2.18 10.73
C TYR A 47 0.74 -1.96 9.48
N PRO A 48 1.31 -2.14 8.28
CA PRO A 48 0.60 -2.11 7.01
C PRO A 48 -0.02 -3.49 6.71
N VAL A 49 -1.24 -3.76 7.17
CA VAL A 49 -1.89 -5.07 7.02
C VAL A 49 -3.01 -5.04 5.98
N ILE A 50 -3.31 -6.19 5.37
CA ILE A 50 -4.39 -6.46 4.42
C ILE A 50 -4.30 -5.60 3.15
N SER A 51 -4.65 -4.32 3.23
CA SER A 51 -4.55 -3.36 2.13
C SER A 51 -4.42 -1.94 2.66
N LYS A 52 -3.96 -1.01 1.81
CA LYS A 52 -3.90 0.41 2.19
C LYS A 52 -5.26 0.95 2.59
N GLU A 53 -6.30 0.57 1.87
CA GLU A 53 -7.66 1.03 2.12
C GLU A 53 -8.15 0.53 3.47
N VAL A 54 -8.06 -0.77 3.73
CA VAL A 54 -8.48 -1.37 5.00
C VAL A 54 -7.69 -0.81 6.17
N SER A 55 -6.36 -0.77 6.09
CA SER A 55 -5.51 -0.18 7.15
C SER A 55 -5.83 1.29 7.42
N ASN A 56 -6.11 2.09 6.38
CA ASN A 56 -6.49 3.48 6.53
C ASN A 56 -7.83 3.62 7.27
N TYR A 57 -8.84 2.82 6.90
CA TYR A 57 -10.14 2.91 7.55
C TYR A 57 -10.13 2.36 8.98
N ILE A 58 -9.37 1.30 9.26
CA ILE A 58 -9.15 0.83 10.64
C ILE A 58 -8.48 1.93 11.47
N HIS A 59 -7.42 2.54 10.95
CA HIS A 59 -6.77 3.66 11.61
C HIS A 59 -7.76 4.81 11.91
N ARG A 60 -8.62 5.16 10.96
CA ARG A 60 -9.64 6.21 11.16
C ARG A 60 -10.64 5.85 12.24
N VAL A 61 -11.19 4.63 12.24
CA VAL A 61 -12.13 4.19 13.27
C VAL A 61 -11.50 4.25 14.65
N ARG A 62 -10.22 3.87 14.76
CA ARG A 62 -9.49 3.87 16.04
C ARG A 62 -9.05 5.26 16.52
N SER A 63 -8.88 6.23 15.61
CA SER A 63 -8.27 7.54 15.91
C SER A 63 -9.26 8.70 15.91
N TYR A 64 -10.40 8.59 15.22
CA TYR A 64 -11.38 9.67 15.19
C TYR A 64 -12.26 9.62 16.43
N GLU A 65 -12.44 10.77 17.06
CA GLU A 65 -13.26 10.93 18.24
C GLU A 65 -14.66 10.33 18.04
N GLY A 66 -15.12 9.55 19.00
CA GLY A 66 -16.40 8.86 18.99
C GLY A 66 -16.52 7.64 18.05
N CYS A 67 -15.61 7.45 17.08
CA CYS A 67 -15.72 6.31 16.15
C CYS A 67 -15.39 4.98 16.81
N PHE A 68 -14.33 4.93 17.61
CA PHE A 68 -13.92 3.70 18.29
C PHE A 68 -14.94 3.32 19.36
N GLU A 69 -15.47 4.31 20.08
CA GLU A 69 -16.52 4.09 21.06
C GLU A 69 -17.79 3.53 20.42
N ALA A 70 -18.24 4.13 19.31
CA ALA A 70 -19.37 3.62 18.53
C ALA A 70 -19.13 2.16 18.05
N TYR A 71 -17.92 1.82 17.68
CA TYR A 71 -17.55 0.45 17.32
C TYR A 71 -17.64 -0.49 18.53
N LYS A 72 -17.04 -0.11 19.67
CA LYS A 72 -17.05 -0.92 20.91
C LYS A 72 -18.46 -1.22 21.39
N GLN A 73 -19.38 -0.29 21.23
CA GLN A 73 -20.78 -0.47 21.57
C GLN A 73 -21.57 -1.25 20.49
N GLY A 74 -20.91 -1.62 19.39
CA GLY A 74 -21.49 -2.44 18.33
C GLY A 74 -22.58 -1.73 17.52
N LEU A 75 -22.52 -0.38 17.41
CA LEU A 75 -23.59 0.39 16.75
C LEU A 75 -23.91 -0.05 15.34
N HIS A 76 -22.92 -0.54 14.58
CA HIS A 76 -23.10 -1.07 13.22
C HIS A 76 -23.91 -2.37 13.15
N LEU A 77 -24.16 -3.01 14.31
CA LEU A 77 -24.94 -4.25 14.45
C LEU A 77 -26.29 -4.01 15.14
N LYS A 78 -26.57 -2.79 15.61
CA LYS A 78 -27.81 -2.46 16.33
C LYS A 78 -28.90 -2.01 15.37
N PRO A 79 -30.20 -2.27 15.73
CA PRO A 79 -31.32 -1.67 15.02
C PRO A 79 -31.24 -0.14 15.06
N VAL A 80 -31.70 0.52 14.00
CA VAL A 80 -31.59 2.00 13.89
C VAL A 80 -32.45 2.71 14.95
N GLU A 81 -33.57 2.13 15.34
CA GLU A 81 -34.44 2.62 16.42
C GLU A 81 -33.64 2.72 17.72
N TRP A 82 -32.97 1.65 18.08
CA TRP A 82 -32.12 1.61 19.27
C TRP A 82 -31.00 2.67 19.21
N ILE A 83 -30.39 2.87 18.03
CA ILE A 83 -29.33 3.89 17.85
C ILE A 83 -29.89 5.29 18.10
N ARG A 84 -31.06 5.62 17.55
CA ARG A 84 -31.69 6.93 17.73
C ARG A 84 -32.04 7.23 19.19
N GLU A 85 -32.49 6.22 19.93
CA GLU A 85 -32.87 6.36 21.34
C GLU A 85 -31.65 6.53 22.26
N ASN A 86 -30.53 5.91 21.92
CA ASN A 86 -29.37 5.82 22.82
C ASN A 86 -28.20 6.72 22.42
N PHE A 87 -28.20 7.29 21.20
CA PHE A 87 -27.13 8.13 20.70
C PHE A 87 -27.66 9.41 20.04
N SER A 88 -27.28 10.55 20.59
CA SER A 88 -27.61 11.86 20.02
C SER A 88 -26.89 12.13 18.71
N SER A 89 -25.68 11.63 18.57
CA SER A 89 -24.90 11.74 17.33
C SER A 89 -23.87 10.61 17.22
N VAL A 90 -23.64 10.16 15.98
CA VAL A 90 -22.58 9.20 15.65
C VAL A 90 -21.73 9.81 14.54
N PRO A 91 -20.39 9.85 14.67
CA PRO A 91 -19.55 10.45 13.66
C PRO A 91 -19.80 9.84 12.27
N PHE A 92 -19.96 10.67 11.26
CA PHE A 92 -20.16 10.20 9.88
C PHE A 92 -19.03 9.26 9.41
N ALA A 93 -17.80 9.52 9.89
CA ALA A 93 -16.65 8.67 9.60
C ALA A 93 -16.88 7.20 10.01
N PHE A 94 -17.61 6.95 11.09
CA PHE A 94 -17.99 5.59 11.52
C PHE A 94 -18.90 4.92 10.48
N TRP A 95 -19.98 5.57 10.08
CA TRP A 95 -20.92 5.03 9.09
C TRP A 95 -20.25 4.76 7.74
N LYS A 96 -19.40 5.67 7.32
CA LYS A 96 -18.60 5.50 6.12
C LYS A 96 -17.69 4.29 6.21
N CYS A 97 -16.95 4.14 7.28
CA CYS A 97 -15.98 3.05 7.44
C CYS A 97 -16.67 1.70 7.62
N MET A 98 -17.69 1.62 8.48
CA MET A 98 -18.33 0.37 8.87
C MET A 98 -19.40 -0.10 7.89
N LEU A 99 -20.18 0.81 7.32
CA LEU A 99 -21.33 0.48 6.45
C LEU A 99 -21.20 1.02 5.02
N GLY A 100 -20.12 1.76 4.70
CA GLY A 100 -19.89 2.28 3.36
C GLY A 100 -20.85 3.39 2.94
N LEU A 101 -21.43 4.12 3.90
CA LEU A 101 -22.44 5.13 3.62
C LEU A 101 -21.83 6.45 3.17
N SER A 102 -22.51 7.16 2.25
CA SER A 102 -22.31 8.58 1.99
C SER A 102 -23.11 9.42 3.01
N HIS A 103 -22.89 10.73 3.08
CA HIS A 103 -23.72 11.59 3.94
C HIS A 103 -25.21 11.39 3.69
N LYS A 104 -25.63 11.50 2.43
CA LYS A 104 -27.04 11.31 2.04
C LYS A 104 -27.61 9.93 2.45
N THR A 105 -26.84 8.87 2.23
CA THR A 105 -27.31 7.51 2.55
C THR A 105 -27.23 7.21 4.04
N ALA A 106 -26.35 7.86 4.80
CA ALA A 106 -26.33 7.78 6.25
C ALA A 106 -27.58 8.43 6.87
N ASP A 107 -27.96 9.62 6.39
CA ASP A 107 -29.18 10.29 6.84
C ASP A 107 -30.42 9.43 6.53
N THR A 108 -30.50 8.87 5.31
CA THR A 108 -31.59 7.95 4.94
C THR A 108 -31.62 6.69 5.81
N PHE A 109 -30.46 6.09 6.06
CA PHE A 109 -30.34 4.91 6.95
C PHE A 109 -30.79 5.24 8.36
N LEU A 110 -30.34 6.37 8.91
CA LEU A 110 -30.74 6.80 10.24
C LEU A 110 -32.25 7.14 10.35
N GLN A 111 -32.91 7.49 9.25
CA GLN A 111 -34.36 7.72 9.20
C GLN A 111 -35.18 6.45 9.02
N THR A 112 -34.73 5.53 8.16
CA THR A 112 -35.53 4.41 7.69
C THR A 112 -35.07 3.04 8.18
N GLY A 113 -33.85 2.91 8.69
CA GLY A 113 -33.23 1.63 9.03
C GLY A 113 -32.78 0.81 7.81
N VAL A 114 -32.98 1.31 6.59
CA VAL A 114 -32.72 0.57 5.36
C VAL A 114 -31.32 0.89 4.82
N LEU A 115 -30.47 -0.13 4.71
CA LEU A 115 -29.17 0.00 4.07
C LEU A 115 -29.33 0.05 2.54
N PRO A 116 -28.54 0.87 1.83
CA PRO A 116 -28.57 0.89 0.38
C PRO A 116 -28.13 -0.45 -0.20
N GLN A 117 -28.81 -0.93 -1.25
CA GLN A 117 -28.54 -2.24 -1.90
C GLN A 117 -27.10 -2.45 -2.37
N LYS A 118 -26.35 -1.36 -2.61
CA LYS A 118 -24.95 -1.37 -3.09
C LYS A 118 -24.01 -0.73 -2.07
N ALA A 119 -24.24 -0.92 -0.77
CA ALA A 119 -23.30 -0.44 0.25
C ALA A 119 -21.95 -1.16 0.09
N ARG A 120 -20.88 -0.40 -0.12
CA ARG A 120 -19.52 -0.92 -0.15
C ARG A 120 -18.91 -0.78 1.24
N TYR A 121 -18.77 -1.87 1.94
CA TYR A 121 -18.04 -1.88 3.21
C TYR A 121 -16.57 -1.51 2.97
N TYR A 122 -16.09 -0.40 3.51
CA TYR A 122 -14.70 0.00 3.40
C TYR A 122 -13.78 -0.83 4.29
N ILE A 123 -14.32 -1.35 5.42
CA ILE A 123 -13.70 -2.42 6.19
C ILE A 123 -14.60 -3.65 5.98
N PRO A 124 -14.21 -4.59 5.10
CA PRO A 124 -14.98 -5.81 4.88
C PRO A 124 -15.25 -6.53 6.20
N LYS A 125 -16.43 -7.17 6.32
CA LYS A 125 -16.87 -7.83 7.58
C LYS A 125 -15.82 -8.77 8.17
N GLN A 126 -15.16 -9.54 7.32
CA GLN A 126 -14.07 -10.46 7.72
C GLN A 126 -12.86 -9.77 8.37
N TRP A 127 -12.64 -8.46 8.14
CA TRP A 127 -11.53 -7.69 8.66
C TRP A 127 -11.92 -6.69 9.75
N GLN A 128 -13.19 -6.65 10.17
CA GLN A 128 -13.63 -5.71 11.20
C GLN A 128 -13.03 -6.03 12.57
N HIS A 129 -12.74 -7.30 12.85
CA HIS A 129 -12.05 -7.71 14.08
C HIS A 129 -10.68 -7.03 14.27
N LEU A 130 -10.03 -6.60 13.18
CA LEU A 130 -8.76 -5.89 13.23
C LEU A 130 -8.86 -4.50 13.92
N ILE A 131 -10.06 -3.98 14.08
CA ILE A 131 -10.27 -2.74 14.86
C ILE A 131 -9.91 -2.97 16.33
N ASP A 132 -10.04 -4.20 16.84
CA ASP A 132 -9.67 -4.59 18.20
C ASP A 132 -8.24 -5.13 18.34
N ALA A 133 -7.46 -5.16 17.26
CA ALA A 133 -6.11 -5.70 17.30
C ALA A 133 -5.26 -5.06 18.41
N PRO A 134 -4.45 -5.83 19.15
CA PRO A 134 -3.63 -5.34 20.26
C PRO A 134 -2.47 -4.45 19.80
N PHE A 135 -2.24 -4.37 18.51
CA PHE A 135 -1.23 -3.53 17.87
C PHE A 135 -1.85 -2.43 17.00
N LYS A 136 -1.05 -1.39 16.70
CA LYS A 136 -1.48 -0.31 15.82
C LYS A 136 -1.52 -0.78 14.35
N ILE A 137 -2.50 -0.30 13.61
CA ILE A 137 -2.65 -0.55 12.17
C ILE A 137 -2.75 0.78 11.43
N SER A 138 -1.98 0.94 10.34
CA SER A 138 -1.98 2.18 9.56
C SER A 138 -1.41 1.96 8.15
N ASP A 139 -1.81 2.81 7.20
CA ASP A 139 -1.25 2.86 5.85
C ASP A 139 -0.18 3.96 5.68
N THR A 140 0.17 4.68 6.76
CA THR A 140 1.02 5.87 6.69
C THR A 140 2.50 5.58 6.41
N CYS A 141 2.95 4.33 6.57
CA CYS A 141 4.34 3.93 6.29
C CYS A 141 4.81 4.39 4.90
N CYS A 142 3.99 4.20 3.86
CA CYS A 142 4.32 4.65 2.50
C CYS A 142 4.47 6.17 2.39
N TYR A 143 3.75 6.93 3.21
CA TYR A 143 3.91 8.38 3.23
C TYR A 143 5.27 8.77 3.81
N HIS A 144 5.59 8.26 4.99
CA HIS A 144 6.83 8.63 5.70
C HIS A 144 8.08 8.09 5.01
N LEU A 145 8.01 6.86 4.48
CA LEU A 145 9.17 6.20 3.90
C LEU A 145 9.42 6.53 2.42
N LYS A 146 8.38 6.86 1.65
CA LYS A 146 8.51 7.08 0.20
C LYS A 146 8.05 8.46 -0.24
N LYS A 147 6.80 8.85 0.09
CA LYS A 147 6.22 10.06 -0.48
C LYS A 147 6.81 11.35 0.11
N ALA A 148 7.02 11.43 1.42
CA ALA A 148 7.53 12.63 2.06
C ALA A 148 8.99 12.96 1.64
N PRO A 149 9.93 11.99 1.59
CA PRO A 149 11.27 12.24 1.05
C PRO A 149 11.26 12.75 -0.38
N VAL A 150 10.49 12.11 -1.28
CA VAL A 150 10.37 12.54 -2.69
C VAL A 150 9.77 13.94 -2.77
N LYS A 151 8.69 14.23 -2.02
CA LYS A 151 8.09 15.56 -1.99
C LYS A 151 9.10 16.64 -1.58
N LYS A 152 9.91 16.35 -0.56
CA LYS A 152 10.96 17.28 -0.12
C LYS A 152 11.99 17.48 -1.22
N TYR A 153 12.51 16.39 -1.80
CA TYR A 153 13.48 16.45 -2.89
C TYR A 153 13.00 17.29 -4.07
N LEU A 154 11.78 17.01 -4.56
CA LEU A 154 11.18 17.75 -5.67
C LEU A 154 10.97 19.25 -5.36
N LYS A 155 10.62 19.57 -4.10
CA LYS A 155 10.52 20.97 -3.66
C LYS A 155 11.88 21.67 -3.63
N ASP A 156 12.90 20.98 -3.13
CA ASP A 156 14.23 21.55 -2.96
C ASP A 156 14.95 21.72 -4.33
N THR A 157 14.68 20.83 -5.28
CA THR A 157 15.33 20.86 -6.62
C THR A 157 14.50 21.56 -7.71
N GLY A 158 13.20 21.79 -7.49
CA GLY A 158 12.28 22.31 -8.52
C GLY A 158 11.95 21.31 -9.64
N CYS A 159 12.37 20.05 -9.52
CA CYS A 159 12.18 19.04 -10.56
C CYS A 159 10.73 18.54 -10.62
N VAL A 160 10.33 18.04 -11.81
CA VAL A 160 9.07 17.34 -12.03
C VAL A 160 9.31 15.83 -11.99
N ASN A 161 8.40 15.08 -11.35
CA ASN A 161 8.55 13.66 -11.16
C ASN A 161 8.18 12.85 -12.42
N ILE A 162 9.10 12.01 -12.89
CA ILE A 162 8.85 10.99 -13.90
C ILE A 162 8.82 9.63 -13.18
N VAL A 163 7.73 8.87 -13.34
CA VAL A 163 7.52 7.61 -12.61
C VAL A 163 7.19 6.48 -13.58
N GLY A 164 7.97 5.39 -13.51
CA GLY A 164 7.78 4.18 -14.32
C GLY A 164 6.68 3.27 -13.77
N THR A 165 5.45 3.78 -13.60
CA THR A 165 4.31 2.96 -13.11
C THR A 165 3.41 2.54 -14.25
N LEU A 166 2.89 1.31 -14.20
CA LEU A 166 1.95 0.77 -15.17
C LEU A 166 0.51 0.94 -14.69
N ALA A 167 -0.42 1.19 -15.63
CA ALA A 167 -1.85 1.30 -15.30
C ALA A 167 -2.41 -0.04 -14.80
N GLU A 168 -1.96 -1.17 -15.36
CA GLU A 168 -2.42 -2.52 -14.99
C GLU A 168 -2.12 -2.91 -13.53
N GLU A 169 -1.16 -2.26 -12.87
CA GLU A 169 -0.79 -2.62 -11.50
C GLU A 169 -1.92 -2.40 -10.48
N SER A 170 -2.89 -1.55 -10.77
CA SER A 170 -4.08 -1.40 -9.91
C SER A 170 -5.21 -0.62 -10.61
N LYS A 171 -6.46 -0.94 -10.23
CA LYS A 171 -7.67 -0.20 -10.68
C LYS A 171 -7.58 1.31 -10.47
N LEU A 172 -6.92 1.76 -9.39
CA LEU A 172 -6.74 3.19 -9.13
C LEU A 172 -5.77 3.83 -10.13
N ARG A 173 -4.66 3.13 -10.49
CA ARG A 173 -3.70 3.63 -11.49
C ARG A 173 -4.33 3.66 -12.87
N GLU A 174 -5.06 2.62 -13.24
CA GLU A 174 -5.82 2.57 -14.49
C GLU A 174 -6.83 3.73 -14.58
N TYR A 175 -7.62 3.96 -13.52
CA TYR A 175 -8.55 5.08 -13.47
C TYR A 175 -7.85 6.44 -13.62
N VAL A 176 -6.74 6.66 -12.93
CA VAL A 176 -5.97 7.90 -13.00
C VAL A 176 -5.39 8.10 -14.41
N TRP A 177 -4.86 7.04 -15.02
CA TRP A 177 -4.35 7.08 -16.38
C TRP A 177 -5.46 7.38 -17.41
N ARG A 178 -6.61 6.71 -17.32
CA ARG A 178 -7.76 6.97 -18.21
C ARG A 178 -8.26 8.41 -18.08
N LYS A 179 -8.18 8.99 -16.90
CA LYS A 179 -8.63 10.36 -16.64
C LYS A 179 -7.63 11.43 -17.11
N ASN A 180 -6.34 11.23 -16.90
CA ASN A 180 -5.31 12.27 -17.04
C ASN A 180 -4.30 11.97 -18.17
N GLY A 181 -4.33 10.78 -18.76
CA GLY A 181 -3.27 10.30 -19.66
C GLY A 181 -1.95 10.04 -18.93
N CYS A 182 -0.85 10.03 -19.67
CA CYS A 182 0.48 9.81 -19.13
C CYS A 182 1.08 11.06 -18.45
N ASN A 183 0.57 12.25 -18.78
CA ASN A 183 1.12 13.53 -18.31
C ASN A 183 0.06 14.33 -17.54
N ALA A 184 0.29 14.57 -16.26
CA ALA A 184 -0.57 15.34 -15.37
C ALA A 184 0.15 16.61 -14.90
N PHE A 185 0.52 17.52 -15.84
CA PHE A 185 1.29 18.72 -15.53
C PHE A 185 0.46 19.82 -14.87
N ASN A 186 -0.84 19.87 -15.12
CA ASN A 186 -1.77 20.87 -14.56
C ASN A 186 -2.33 20.45 -13.17
N SER A 187 -1.66 19.55 -12.47
CA SER A 187 -2.07 19.11 -11.13
C SER A 187 -1.25 19.80 -10.05
N ALA A 188 -1.75 19.79 -8.80
CA ALA A 188 -1.01 20.29 -7.64
C ALA A 188 0.33 19.57 -7.40
N THR A 189 0.52 18.41 -8.00
CA THR A 189 1.77 17.64 -8.02
C THR A 189 2.03 17.18 -9.45
N PRO A 190 2.65 18.03 -10.29
CA PRO A 190 2.95 17.68 -11.66
C PRO A 190 3.77 16.39 -11.77
N LYS A 191 3.40 15.54 -12.72
CA LYS A 191 4.12 14.27 -12.94
C LYS A 191 3.93 13.76 -14.36
N SER A 192 4.88 12.95 -14.83
CA SER A 192 4.78 12.12 -16.02
C SER A 192 4.86 10.63 -15.64
N THR A 193 4.04 9.82 -16.30
CA THR A 193 4.03 8.36 -16.14
C THR A 193 4.08 7.70 -17.52
N PRO A 194 5.23 7.80 -18.22
CA PRO A 194 5.33 7.44 -19.64
C PRO A 194 5.06 5.97 -19.93
N LEU A 195 5.24 5.09 -18.94
CA LEU A 195 4.99 3.66 -19.08
C LEU A 195 3.57 3.23 -18.69
N SER A 196 2.65 4.16 -18.41
CA SER A 196 1.31 3.80 -17.91
C SER A 196 0.52 2.89 -18.84
N PHE A 197 0.69 2.98 -20.17
CA PHE A 197 0.00 2.15 -21.15
C PHE A 197 0.71 0.82 -21.47
N TRP A 198 1.90 0.59 -20.91
CA TRP A 198 2.63 -0.67 -21.03
C TRP A 198 2.08 -1.72 -20.08
N THR A 199 2.23 -2.98 -20.47
CA THR A 199 1.98 -4.15 -19.61
C THR A 199 3.29 -4.71 -19.05
N SER A 200 3.19 -5.55 -18.04
CA SER A 200 4.36 -6.29 -17.51
C SER A 200 5.00 -7.17 -18.59
N GLN A 201 4.19 -7.68 -19.53
CA GLN A 201 4.69 -8.47 -20.68
C GLN A 201 5.52 -7.58 -21.63
N ASP A 202 5.07 -6.36 -21.90
CA ASP A 202 5.81 -5.40 -22.73
C ASP A 202 7.17 -5.07 -22.10
N ILE A 203 7.19 -4.82 -20.79
CA ILE A 203 8.43 -4.56 -20.05
C ILE A 203 9.40 -5.74 -20.16
N MET A 204 8.95 -6.96 -19.90
CA MET A 204 9.81 -8.14 -19.96
C MET A 204 10.30 -8.40 -21.38
N ARG A 205 9.43 -8.25 -22.38
CA ARG A 205 9.83 -8.37 -23.79
C ARG A 205 10.85 -7.29 -24.19
N TYR A 206 10.64 -6.05 -23.73
CA TYR A 206 11.57 -4.95 -23.96
C TYR A 206 12.96 -5.25 -23.37
N LEU A 207 13.01 -5.73 -22.12
CA LEU A 207 14.26 -6.12 -21.47
C LEU A 207 14.98 -7.27 -22.23
N GLN A 208 14.24 -8.25 -22.74
CA GLN A 208 14.82 -9.33 -23.55
C GLN A 208 15.44 -8.81 -24.87
N ILE A 209 14.78 -7.88 -25.54
CA ILE A 209 15.22 -7.33 -26.83
C ILE A 209 16.41 -6.38 -26.65
N THR A 210 16.31 -5.46 -25.71
CA THR A 210 17.30 -4.39 -25.53
C THR A 210 18.51 -4.78 -24.70
N LYS A 211 18.41 -5.88 -23.94
CA LYS A 211 19.45 -6.35 -23.00
C LYS A 211 19.86 -5.29 -21.97
N ILE A 212 18.96 -4.35 -21.66
CA ILE A 212 19.19 -3.39 -20.58
C ILE A 212 19.33 -4.14 -19.27
N PRO A 213 20.38 -3.85 -18.46
CA PRO A 213 20.57 -4.51 -17.18
C PRO A 213 19.44 -4.18 -16.21
N TYR A 214 18.97 -5.17 -15.47
CA TYR A 214 18.00 -5.04 -14.40
C TYR A 214 18.48 -5.78 -13.15
N CYS A 215 17.84 -5.52 -12.02
CA CYS A 215 18.29 -6.03 -10.73
C CYS A 215 18.17 -7.56 -10.65
N SER A 216 19.22 -8.21 -10.15
CA SER A 216 19.32 -9.69 -10.02
C SER A 216 18.26 -10.32 -9.12
N ILE A 217 17.59 -9.57 -8.26
CA ILE A 217 16.48 -10.06 -7.42
C ILE A 217 15.32 -10.63 -8.25
N TYR A 218 15.16 -10.18 -9.49
CA TYR A 218 14.14 -10.68 -10.41
C TYR A 218 14.52 -12.01 -11.06
N GLY A 219 15.80 -12.41 -11.00
CA GLY A 219 16.31 -13.59 -11.71
C GLY A 219 16.32 -13.39 -13.23
N ASP A 220 16.06 -14.47 -13.96
CA ASP A 220 15.96 -14.46 -15.41
C ASP A 220 14.52 -14.27 -15.89
N ILE A 221 14.35 -13.93 -17.16
CA ILE A 221 13.01 -13.88 -17.79
C ILE A 221 12.81 -15.22 -18.53
N ALA A 222 11.90 -16.05 -18.02
CA ALA A 222 11.45 -17.29 -18.61
C ALA A 222 10.11 -17.13 -19.32
N GLU A 223 9.86 -17.95 -20.34
CA GLU A 223 8.57 -17.99 -21.04
C GLU A 223 7.88 -19.33 -20.78
N GLU A 224 6.67 -19.29 -20.26
CA GLU A 224 5.82 -20.45 -20.00
C GLU A 224 4.46 -20.25 -20.65
N ASN A 225 4.08 -21.13 -21.59
CA ASN A 225 2.80 -21.06 -22.31
C ASN A 225 2.55 -19.69 -22.98
N GLY A 226 3.59 -19.07 -23.55
CA GLY A 226 3.49 -17.75 -24.19
C GLY A 226 3.44 -16.56 -23.22
N VAL A 227 3.61 -16.78 -21.93
CA VAL A 227 3.61 -15.75 -20.88
C VAL A 227 5.01 -15.62 -20.29
N LEU A 228 5.56 -14.41 -20.33
CA LEU A 228 6.85 -14.10 -19.72
C LEU A 228 6.70 -13.93 -18.21
N ARG A 229 7.66 -14.47 -17.46
CA ARG A 229 7.74 -14.36 -15.99
C ARG A 229 9.19 -14.20 -15.56
N PHE A 230 9.41 -13.48 -14.47
CA PHE A 230 10.69 -13.52 -13.78
C PHE A 230 10.83 -14.83 -13.00
N THR A 231 12.03 -15.43 -12.99
CA THR A 231 12.30 -16.65 -12.20
C THR A 231 12.50 -16.35 -10.71
N GLY A 232 12.81 -15.11 -10.35
CA GLY A 232 12.94 -14.62 -8.99
C GLY A 232 11.69 -13.89 -8.49
N CYS A 233 11.87 -12.75 -7.83
CA CYS A 233 10.75 -11.95 -7.36
C CYS A 233 9.92 -11.41 -8.51
N GLN A 234 8.59 -11.61 -8.46
CA GLN A 234 7.68 -11.01 -9.45
C GLN A 234 7.46 -9.51 -9.19
N ARG A 235 7.54 -9.10 -7.94
CA ARG A 235 7.35 -7.72 -7.51
C ARG A 235 8.26 -7.42 -6.33
N THR A 236 8.92 -6.28 -6.38
CA THR A 236 9.69 -5.77 -5.25
C THR A 236 8.97 -4.61 -4.58
N GLY A 237 9.13 -4.52 -3.30
CA GLY A 237 8.59 -3.45 -2.46
C GLY A 237 9.35 -3.43 -1.15
N CYS A 238 8.81 -2.78 -0.12
CA CYS A 238 9.36 -2.93 1.21
C CYS A 238 9.24 -4.39 1.67
N THR A 239 10.34 -5.01 2.10
CA THR A 239 10.38 -6.44 2.49
C THR A 239 9.42 -6.78 3.63
N GLY A 240 9.14 -5.82 4.52
CA GLY A 240 8.16 -5.96 5.61
C GLY A 240 6.73 -5.55 5.26
N CYS A 241 6.37 -5.37 3.98
CA CYS A 241 5.02 -4.92 3.61
C CYS A 241 4.02 -6.08 3.58
N LEU A 242 3.00 -6.03 4.46
CA LEU A 242 1.93 -7.03 4.50
C LEU A 242 0.71 -6.66 3.62
N PHE A 243 0.74 -5.53 2.90
CA PHE A 243 -0.36 -5.19 1.99
C PHE A 243 -0.49 -6.19 0.85
N GLY A 244 -1.64 -6.84 0.76
CA GLY A 244 -1.97 -7.80 -0.26
C GLY A 244 -1.27 -9.16 -0.09
N CYS A 245 -0.50 -9.38 0.99
CA CYS A 245 0.21 -10.63 1.20
C CYS A 245 -0.73 -11.84 1.30
N GLN A 246 -1.93 -11.65 1.80
CA GLN A 246 -2.97 -12.69 1.84
C GLN A 246 -3.50 -13.12 0.45
N ASN A 247 -3.15 -12.38 -0.60
CA ASN A 247 -3.52 -12.71 -1.99
C ASN A 247 -2.34 -13.32 -2.77
N ASP A 248 -1.16 -13.42 -2.15
CA ASP A 248 -0.03 -14.09 -2.77
C ASP A 248 -0.32 -15.61 -2.80
N GLY A 249 0.21 -16.31 -3.81
CA GLY A 249 0.19 -17.76 -3.83
C GLY A 249 1.09 -18.38 -2.75
N GLU A 250 1.14 -19.71 -2.72
CA GLU A 250 2.08 -20.45 -1.88
C GLU A 250 3.35 -20.80 -2.70
N PRO A 251 4.56 -20.48 -2.21
CA PRO A 251 4.84 -19.72 -0.99
C PRO A 251 4.57 -18.22 -1.17
N ASN A 252 3.99 -17.56 -0.15
CA ASN A 252 3.79 -16.12 -0.14
C ASN A 252 5.14 -15.36 0.04
N ARG A 253 5.10 -14.03 -0.10
CA ARG A 253 6.34 -13.21 -0.03
C ARG A 253 7.10 -13.29 1.30
N LEU A 254 6.43 -13.55 2.45
CA LEU A 254 7.12 -13.74 3.72
C LEU A 254 7.81 -15.10 3.80
N GLN A 255 7.16 -16.15 3.33
CA GLN A 255 7.75 -17.49 3.23
C GLN A 255 8.94 -17.48 2.26
N GLN A 256 8.83 -16.78 1.13
CA GLN A 256 9.93 -16.57 0.21
C GLN A 256 11.08 -15.77 0.86
N LEU A 257 10.76 -14.70 1.60
CA LEU A 257 11.74 -13.89 2.32
C LEU A 257 12.50 -14.72 3.37
N LYS A 258 11.83 -15.63 4.06
CA LYS A 258 12.42 -16.57 5.03
C LYS A 258 13.52 -17.42 4.40
N ILE A 259 13.29 -17.89 3.17
CA ILE A 259 14.22 -18.74 2.43
C ILE A 259 15.36 -17.91 1.83
N THR A 260 15.02 -16.81 1.16
CA THR A 260 15.99 -16.04 0.36
C THR A 260 16.78 -15.02 1.20
N HIS A 261 16.15 -14.43 2.20
CA HIS A 261 16.73 -13.36 3.04
C HIS A 261 16.48 -13.58 4.53
N PRO A 262 16.96 -14.68 5.13
CA PRO A 262 16.64 -15.05 6.52
C PRO A 262 17.02 -13.99 7.54
N LYS A 263 18.08 -13.20 7.29
CA LYS A 263 18.45 -12.09 8.19
C LYS A 263 17.40 -10.99 8.25
N ILE A 264 16.81 -10.65 7.11
CA ILE A 264 15.73 -9.65 7.06
C ILE A 264 14.45 -10.22 7.69
N TYR A 265 14.11 -11.46 7.35
CA TYR A 265 12.99 -12.16 7.94
C TYR A 265 13.08 -12.19 9.48
N ASN A 266 14.20 -12.66 10.02
CA ASN A 266 14.41 -12.72 11.48
C ASN A 266 14.32 -11.34 12.12
N TYR A 267 14.87 -10.31 11.47
CA TYR A 267 14.73 -8.93 11.96
C TYR A 267 13.26 -8.50 12.11
N LEU A 268 12.41 -8.79 11.11
CA LEU A 268 10.99 -8.47 11.17
C LEU A 268 10.27 -9.24 12.30
N PHE A 269 10.59 -10.51 12.44
CA PHE A 269 9.91 -11.39 13.41
C PHE A 269 10.43 -11.21 14.85
N ASP A 270 11.74 -11.02 15.03
CA ASP A 270 12.36 -10.91 16.37
C ASP A 270 12.28 -9.48 16.93
N LYS A 271 12.36 -8.45 16.07
CA LYS A 271 12.42 -7.04 16.50
C LYS A 271 11.11 -6.28 16.30
N LEU A 272 10.30 -6.66 15.33
CA LEU A 272 9.07 -5.95 15.00
C LEU A 272 7.81 -6.79 15.26
N ASN A 273 7.89 -7.86 16.03
CA ASN A 273 6.75 -8.67 16.45
C ASN A 273 5.80 -9.11 15.32
N TYR A 274 6.36 -9.40 14.14
CA TYR A 274 5.58 -9.81 12.97
C TYR A 274 4.81 -11.11 13.18
N LYS A 275 5.30 -11.97 14.10
CA LYS A 275 4.62 -13.20 14.46
C LYS A 275 3.20 -12.92 14.97
N GLU A 276 3.04 -12.06 15.97
CA GLU A 276 1.73 -11.71 16.52
C GLU A 276 0.80 -11.11 15.45
N VAL A 277 1.35 -10.25 14.60
CA VAL A 277 0.57 -9.60 13.52
C VAL A 277 0.10 -10.64 12.52
N CYS A 278 0.98 -11.53 12.06
CA CYS A 278 0.64 -12.58 11.08
C CYS A 278 -0.36 -13.58 11.65
N ASP A 279 -0.17 -14.02 12.88
CA ASP A 279 -1.11 -14.92 13.59
C ASP A 279 -2.50 -14.27 13.68
N TYR A 280 -2.57 -12.97 14.02
CA TYR A 280 -3.84 -12.25 14.18
C TYR A 280 -4.59 -12.04 12.87
N ILE A 281 -3.87 -11.85 11.76
CA ILE A 281 -4.48 -11.69 10.41
C ILE A 281 -4.63 -13.01 9.66
N GLY A 282 -4.23 -14.14 10.27
CA GLY A 282 -4.29 -15.46 9.64
C GLY A 282 -3.37 -15.63 8.43
N LEU A 283 -2.18 -15.00 8.44
CA LEU A 283 -1.22 -15.05 7.35
C LEU A 283 -0.12 -16.07 7.66
N ALA A 284 0.06 -17.04 6.77
CA ALA A 284 1.17 -18.00 6.85
C ALA A 284 2.54 -17.30 6.64
N TYR A 285 3.62 -17.79 7.34
CA TYR A 285 4.96 -17.19 7.32
C TYR A 285 6.10 -18.20 7.52
#